data_6ff74d5cde5e103babe8a1670e3f6a43
#
_entry.id   6ff74d5cde5e103babe8a1670e3f6a43
#
_cell.length_a   1.000
_cell.length_b   1.000
_cell.length_c   1.000
_cell.angle_alpha   90.00
_cell.angle_beta   90.00
_cell.angle_gamma   90.00
#
_symmetry.space_group_name_H-M   'P 1'
#
loop_
_entity.id
_entity.type
_entity.pdbx_description
1 polymer ?
#
loop_
_entity_poly.entity_id
_entity_poly.type
_entity_poly.pdbx_seq_one_letter_code
_entity_poly.pdbx_strand_id
1 'polypeptide(L)'
;IERKEDNKEIGCIDIYDFDPVHFRAGIGILLQKEYRKLGYASESLELMIDYCFDILMLKQIYCLIDALNTDSLNLFKKAGFEQCGYRKEWIRTPQGFIDEIEFQLINQNF
;
A
#
# COMPACT_ATOMS: atom_id res chain seq x y z
N ILE A 1 7.59 -8.52 -6.72
CA ILE A 1 8.22 -7.43 -7.48
C ILE A 1 9.60 -7.87 -7.92
N GLU A 2 9.86 -7.84 -9.19
CA GLU A 2 11.16 -8.19 -9.75
C GLU A 2 11.81 -7.00 -10.42
N ARG A 3 13.13 -6.91 -10.29
CA ARG A 3 13.92 -5.89 -10.96
C ARG A 3 14.26 -6.40 -12.35
N LYS A 4 13.98 -5.61 -13.38
CA LYS A 4 14.11 -6.04 -14.78
C LYS A 4 15.54 -6.42 -15.19
N GLU A 5 16.53 -5.76 -14.63
CA GLU A 5 17.92 -5.96 -15.01
C GLU A 5 18.46 -7.35 -14.69
N ASP A 6 17.97 -7.95 -13.60
CA ASP A 6 18.52 -9.23 -13.14
C ASP A 6 17.46 -10.21 -12.66
N ASN A 7 16.18 -9.89 -12.83
CA ASN A 7 15.06 -10.70 -12.36
C ASN A 7 15.12 -11.00 -10.84
N LYS A 8 15.82 -10.18 -10.10
CA LYS A 8 15.96 -10.37 -8.67
C LYS A 8 14.71 -9.86 -7.97
N GLU A 9 14.13 -10.70 -7.11
CA GLU A 9 12.99 -10.29 -6.33
C GLU A 9 13.41 -9.29 -5.27
N ILE A 10 12.78 -8.11 -5.27
CA ILE A 10 13.08 -7.03 -4.33
C ILE A 10 11.97 -6.78 -3.34
N GLY A 11 10.85 -7.50 -3.48
CA GLY A 11 9.73 -7.36 -2.57
C GLY A 11 8.46 -7.93 -3.18
N CYS A 12 7.35 -7.64 -2.55
CA CYS A 12 6.05 -8.06 -3.05
C CYS A 12 5.01 -6.98 -2.84
N ILE A 13 3.97 -7.05 -3.66
CA ILE A 13 2.79 -6.21 -3.52
C ILE A 13 1.58 -7.13 -3.59
N ASP A 14 0.67 -6.98 -2.62
CA ASP A 14 -0.47 -7.87 -2.48
C ASP A 14 -1.78 -7.11 -2.57
N ILE A 15 -2.78 -7.77 -3.14
CA ILE A 15 -4.17 -7.33 -3.09
C ILE A 15 -4.89 -8.30 -2.15
N TYR A 16 -5.60 -7.77 -1.17
CA TYR A 16 -6.34 -8.58 -0.22
C TYR A 16 -7.74 -8.03 -0.01
N ASP A 17 -8.61 -8.85 0.57
CA ASP A 17 -10.00 -8.48 0.87
C ASP A 17 -10.73 -7.89 -0.35
N PHE A 18 -10.52 -8.50 -1.52
CA PHE A 18 -11.20 -8.08 -2.74
C PHE A 18 -12.71 -8.23 -2.56
N ASP A 19 -13.43 -7.11 -2.72
CA ASP A 19 -14.87 -7.05 -2.53
C ASP A 19 -15.54 -6.64 -3.85
N PRO A 20 -16.07 -7.60 -4.62
CA PRO A 20 -16.69 -7.30 -5.91
C PRO A 20 -18.05 -6.61 -5.78
N VAL A 21 -18.66 -6.66 -4.60
CA VAL A 21 -19.97 -6.01 -4.38
C VAL A 21 -19.78 -4.50 -4.18
N HIS A 22 -18.75 -4.12 -3.44
CA HIS A 22 -18.48 -2.71 -3.13
C HIS A 22 -17.34 -2.12 -3.96
N PHE A 23 -16.77 -2.91 -4.88
CA PHE A 23 -15.70 -2.48 -5.79
C PHE A 23 -14.50 -1.90 -5.03
N ARG A 24 -14.02 -2.63 -4.04
CA ARG A 24 -12.86 -2.19 -3.25
C ARG A 24 -11.94 -3.35 -2.91
N ALA A 25 -10.70 -3.03 -2.60
CA ALA A 25 -9.71 -4.00 -2.14
C ALA A 25 -8.66 -3.30 -1.29
N GLY A 26 -8.01 -4.08 -0.44
CA GLY A 26 -6.85 -3.62 0.29
C GLY A 26 -5.59 -3.92 -0.49
N ILE A 27 -4.57 -3.10 -0.34
CA ILE A 27 -3.27 -3.36 -0.92
C ILE A 27 -2.18 -3.22 0.14
N GLY A 28 -1.13 -4.02 -0.02
CA GLY A 28 0.03 -3.97 0.84
C GLY A 28 1.28 -4.05 0.00
N ILE A 29 2.36 -3.45 0.46
CA ILE A 29 3.64 -3.49 -0.21
C ILE A 29 4.74 -3.79 0.79
N LEU A 30 5.64 -4.69 0.42
CA LEU A 30 6.80 -5.05 1.22
C LEU A 30 8.01 -5.09 0.31
N LEU A 31 9.03 -4.29 0.62
CA LEU A 31 10.28 -4.27 -0.11
C LEU A 31 11.43 -4.65 0.80
N GLN A 32 12.42 -5.34 0.25
CA GLN A 32 13.66 -5.57 0.95
C GLN A 32 14.32 -4.23 1.27
N LYS A 33 14.91 -4.14 2.45
CA LYS A 33 15.39 -2.87 2.99
C LYS A 33 16.36 -2.14 2.07
N GLU A 34 17.25 -2.86 1.40
CA GLU A 34 18.25 -2.26 0.53
C GLU A 34 17.68 -1.60 -0.74
N TYR A 35 16.44 -1.92 -1.09
CA TYR A 35 15.81 -1.37 -2.30
C TYR A 35 14.75 -0.31 -2.02
N ARG A 36 14.45 -0.04 -0.73
CA ARG A 36 13.35 0.87 -0.36
C ARG A 36 13.53 2.30 -0.86
N LYS A 37 14.77 2.76 -0.98
CA LYS A 37 15.05 4.14 -1.34
C LYS A 37 15.46 4.31 -2.80
N LEU A 38 15.27 3.29 -3.63
CA LEU A 38 15.66 3.32 -5.03
C LEU A 38 14.52 3.63 -6.00
N GLY A 39 13.36 4.05 -5.47
CA GLY A 39 12.20 4.39 -6.30
C GLY A 39 11.36 3.21 -6.76
N TYR A 40 11.78 1.99 -6.50
CA TYR A 40 11.03 0.81 -6.92
C TYR A 40 9.65 0.72 -6.26
N ALA A 41 9.56 1.10 -4.98
CA ALA A 41 8.29 1.04 -4.27
C ALA A 41 7.27 2.00 -4.88
N SER A 42 7.69 3.21 -5.19
CA SER A 42 6.82 4.22 -5.78
C SER A 42 6.31 3.79 -7.15
N GLU A 43 7.22 3.29 -8.00
CA GLU A 43 6.87 2.81 -9.33
C GLU A 43 5.92 1.61 -9.26
N SER A 44 6.22 0.66 -8.38
CA SER A 44 5.39 -0.53 -8.21
C SER A 44 3.99 -0.18 -7.68
N LEU A 45 3.92 0.77 -6.76
CA LEU A 45 2.64 1.21 -6.21
C LEU A 45 1.79 1.87 -7.31
N GLU A 46 2.39 2.71 -8.15
CA GLU A 46 1.65 3.34 -9.23
C GLU A 46 1.13 2.32 -10.24
N LEU A 47 1.93 1.30 -10.57
CA LEU A 47 1.49 0.23 -11.46
C LEU A 47 0.33 -0.56 -10.83
N MET A 48 0.37 -0.79 -9.53
CA MET A 48 -0.72 -1.48 -8.84
C MET A 48 -1.99 -0.65 -8.80
N ILE A 49 -1.86 0.66 -8.58
CA ILE A 49 -3.01 1.58 -8.63
C ILE A 49 -3.68 1.52 -10.00
N ASP A 50 -2.88 1.60 -11.06
CA ASP A 50 -3.40 1.52 -12.42
C ASP A 50 -4.09 0.18 -12.68
N TYR A 51 -3.50 -0.90 -12.21
CA TYR A 51 -4.11 -2.23 -12.35
C TYR A 51 -5.46 -2.31 -11.63
N CYS A 52 -5.53 -1.82 -10.40
CA CYS A 52 -6.76 -1.85 -9.61
C CYS A 52 -7.86 -0.99 -10.25
N PHE A 53 -7.51 0.16 -10.78
CA PHE A 53 -8.50 1.08 -11.31
C PHE A 53 -8.86 0.82 -12.77
N ASP A 54 -7.87 0.48 -13.59
CA ASP A 54 -8.09 0.31 -15.02
C ASP A 54 -8.45 -1.11 -15.44
N ILE A 55 -7.90 -2.11 -14.76
CA ILE A 55 -8.13 -3.52 -15.10
C ILE A 55 -9.20 -4.12 -14.21
N LEU A 56 -9.06 -4.01 -12.89
CA LEU A 56 -10.05 -4.51 -11.95
C LEU A 56 -11.26 -3.60 -11.81
N MET A 57 -11.15 -2.37 -12.28
CA MET A 57 -12.24 -1.39 -12.30
C MET A 57 -12.84 -1.13 -10.92
N LEU A 58 -11.94 -0.98 -9.92
CA LEU A 58 -12.36 -0.74 -8.55
C LEU A 58 -12.72 0.73 -8.31
N LYS A 59 -13.65 0.97 -7.40
CA LYS A 59 -14.01 2.30 -6.93
C LYS A 59 -12.94 2.88 -6.03
N GLN A 60 -12.34 2.04 -5.18
CA GLN A 60 -11.32 2.50 -4.25
C GLN A 60 -10.42 1.36 -3.79
N ILE A 61 -9.28 1.74 -3.31
CA ILE A 61 -8.33 0.84 -2.65
C ILE A 61 -7.91 1.47 -1.33
N TYR A 62 -7.49 0.64 -0.39
CA TYR A 62 -7.10 1.11 0.94
C TYR A 62 -5.88 0.33 1.43
N CYS A 63 -5.24 0.86 2.47
CA CYS A 63 -4.13 0.16 3.11
C CYS A 63 -4.08 0.49 4.59
N LEU A 64 -3.44 -0.40 5.34
CA LEU A 64 -3.25 -0.25 6.78
C LEU A 64 -1.75 -0.20 7.04
N ILE A 65 -1.29 0.84 7.72
CA ILE A 65 0.13 1.09 7.94
C ILE A 65 0.35 1.36 9.43
N ASP A 66 1.34 0.69 10.03
CA ASP A 66 1.66 1.00 11.42
C ASP A 66 2.26 2.42 11.50
N ALA A 67 1.94 3.11 12.60
CA ALA A 67 2.27 4.53 12.73
C ALA A 67 3.77 4.83 12.78
N LEU A 68 4.60 3.82 13.01
CA LEU A 68 6.05 3.98 13.06
C LEU A 68 6.71 3.75 11.70
N ASN A 69 5.98 3.24 10.72
CA ASN A 69 6.51 2.97 9.40
C ASN A 69 6.45 4.22 8.53
N THR A 70 7.36 5.16 8.79
CA THR A 70 7.39 6.46 8.11
C THR A 70 7.62 6.33 6.61
N ASP A 71 8.40 5.35 6.17
CA ASP A 71 8.65 5.13 4.75
C ASP A 71 7.36 4.80 4.00
N SER A 72 6.56 3.88 4.56
CA SER A 72 5.27 3.53 3.95
C SER A 72 4.27 4.69 4.03
N LEU A 73 4.21 5.38 5.17
CA LEU A 73 3.33 6.54 5.31
C LEU A 73 3.62 7.58 4.23
N ASN A 74 4.89 7.89 4.01
CA ASN A 74 5.28 8.86 2.98
C ASN A 74 5.00 8.35 1.58
N LEU A 75 5.26 7.07 1.33
CA LEU A 75 5.03 6.44 0.03
C LEU A 75 3.56 6.56 -0.39
N PHE A 76 2.64 6.16 0.49
CA PHE A 76 1.22 6.17 0.16
C PHE A 76 0.65 7.59 0.09
N LYS A 77 1.09 8.48 0.97
CA LYS A 77 0.69 9.89 0.88
C LYS A 77 1.13 10.53 -0.43
N LYS A 78 2.35 10.25 -0.85
CA LYS A 78 2.89 10.78 -2.10
C LYS A 78 2.14 10.24 -3.31
N ALA A 79 1.62 9.03 -3.23
CA ALA A 79 0.81 8.43 -4.29
C ALA A 79 -0.62 8.94 -4.32
N GLY A 80 -1.00 9.81 -3.39
CA GLY A 80 -2.32 10.42 -3.36
C GLY A 80 -3.31 9.82 -2.38
N PHE A 81 -2.89 8.81 -1.60
CA PHE A 81 -3.76 8.24 -0.57
C PHE A 81 -4.01 9.26 0.54
N GLU A 82 -5.24 9.26 1.06
CA GLU A 82 -5.64 10.13 2.15
C GLU A 82 -5.94 9.31 3.40
N GLN A 83 -5.57 9.86 4.55
CA GLN A 83 -5.87 9.22 5.82
C GLN A 83 -7.38 9.20 6.05
N CYS A 84 -7.92 8.02 6.35
CA CYS A 84 -9.36 7.87 6.60
C CYS A 84 -9.67 7.21 7.93
N GLY A 85 -8.66 6.72 8.66
CA GLY A 85 -8.88 6.10 9.94
C GLY A 85 -7.62 6.06 10.79
N TYR A 86 -7.82 5.90 12.10
CA TYR A 86 -6.72 5.85 13.06
C TYR A 86 -7.14 4.95 14.22
N ARG A 87 -6.31 3.93 14.51
CA ARG A 87 -6.59 2.99 15.58
C ARG A 87 -5.45 3.01 16.60
N LYS A 88 -5.76 3.44 17.80
CA LYS A 88 -4.77 3.55 18.86
C LYS A 88 -4.48 2.18 19.46
N GLU A 89 -3.18 1.97 19.77
CA GLU A 89 -2.71 0.77 20.48
C GLU A 89 -3.22 -0.52 19.82
N TRP A 90 -3.17 -0.56 18.51
CA TRP A 90 -3.77 -1.63 17.69
C TRP A 90 -2.85 -2.80 17.44
N ILE A 91 -1.54 -2.55 17.36
CA ILE A 91 -0.55 -3.56 16.99
C ILE A 91 0.39 -3.83 18.16
N ARG A 92 0.48 -5.10 18.55
CA ARG A 92 1.38 -5.49 19.62
C ARG A 92 2.80 -5.69 19.08
N THR A 93 3.79 -5.04 19.73
CA THR A 93 5.20 -5.20 19.38
C THR A 93 5.99 -5.53 20.66
N PRO A 94 7.25 -5.99 20.52
CA PRO A 94 8.10 -6.22 21.69
C PRO A 94 8.32 -4.97 22.57
N GLN A 95 8.17 -3.77 21.98
CA GLN A 95 8.34 -2.51 22.70
C GLN A 95 7.01 -1.93 23.19
N GLY A 96 5.90 -2.66 23.01
CA GLY A 96 4.58 -2.20 23.41
C GLY A 96 3.60 -2.12 22.26
N PHE A 97 2.46 -1.52 22.49
CA PHE A 97 1.44 -1.38 21.47
C PHE A 97 1.67 -0.10 20.66
N ILE A 98 1.50 -0.20 19.35
CA ILE A 98 1.62 0.95 18.45
C ILE A 98 0.31 1.16 17.71
N ASP A 99 0.14 2.37 17.18
CA ASP A 99 -1.06 2.74 16.45
C ASP A 99 -1.01 2.27 15.02
N GLU A 100 -2.17 2.12 14.39
CA GLU A 100 -2.31 1.78 12.98
C GLU A 100 -3.13 2.85 12.29
N ILE A 101 -2.68 3.26 11.10
CA ILE A 101 -3.33 4.31 10.32
C ILE A 101 -3.90 3.70 9.05
N GLU A 102 -5.12 4.06 8.71
CA GLU A 102 -5.80 3.62 7.51
C GLU A 102 -5.81 4.73 6.47
N PHE A 103 -5.47 4.37 5.24
CA PHE A 103 -5.47 5.30 4.10
C PHE A 103 -6.34 4.73 2.99
N GLN A 104 -6.92 5.62 2.19
CA GLN A 104 -7.72 5.21 1.03
C GLN A 104 -7.38 6.08 -0.17
N LEU A 105 -7.57 5.50 -1.35
CA LEU A 105 -7.46 6.21 -2.61
C LEU A 105 -8.71 5.93 -3.43
N ILE A 106 -9.43 6.97 -3.78
CA ILE A 106 -10.68 6.85 -4.53
C ILE A 106 -10.39 7.07 -6.01
N ASN A 107 -10.97 6.20 -6.84
CA ASN A 107 -10.86 6.32 -8.29
C ASN A 107 -11.77 7.44 -8.77
N GLN A 108 -11.18 8.55 -9.17
CA GLN A 108 -11.94 9.73 -9.61
C GLN A 108 -12.65 9.51 -10.95
N ASN A 109 -12.25 8.50 -11.70
CA ASN A 109 -12.83 8.19 -13.02
C ASN A 109 -13.82 7.02 -12.99
N PHE A 110 -14.20 6.60 -11.79
CA PHE A 110 -15.12 5.45 -11.66
C PHE A 110 -16.51 5.75 -12.19
#